data_240a3dae00c6ee0706446110973690b9
#
_entry.id   240a3dae00c6ee0706446110973690b9
#
_cell.length_a   1.000
_cell.length_b   1.000
_cell.length_c   1.000
_cell.angle_alpha   90.00
_cell.angle_beta   90.00
_cell.angle_gamma   90.00
#
_symmetry.space_group_name_H-M   'P 1'
#
loop_
_entity.id
_entity.type
_entity.pdbx_description
1 polymer ?
#
loop_
_entity_poly.entity_id
_entity_poly.type
_entity_poly.pdbx_seq_one_letter_code
_entity_poly.pdbx_strand_id
1 'polypeptide(L)'
;MKPADLIPHLAPTGRPFWVWLETLAITVIAVGGGMLLSPGDPLFIHGPFPWAWFAPILLALRYGALSGVASAGLMLLAWLGTLRIGLVSEADFPKLYFLGGLLATLLCGQFSGLWRTRMRRIQEVNEYIDHRLEDLIQRL
;
A
#
# COMPACT_ATOMS: atom_id res chain seq x y z
N MET A 1 -12.76 6.42 -26.15
CA MET A 1 -12.31 6.09 -24.79
C MET A 1 -12.14 7.38 -24.01
N LYS A 2 -12.89 7.56 -22.95
CA LYS A 2 -12.79 8.78 -22.14
C LYS A 2 -11.51 8.75 -21.30
N PRO A 3 -10.81 9.91 -21.12
CA PRO A 3 -9.61 9.94 -20.26
C PRO A 3 -9.85 9.43 -18.85
N ALA A 4 -11.07 9.56 -18.33
CA ALA A 4 -11.46 9.04 -17.04
C ALA A 4 -11.37 7.51 -16.93
N ASP A 5 -11.42 6.79 -18.06
CA ASP A 5 -11.33 5.32 -18.10
C ASP A 5 -9.89 4.82 -17.94
N LEU A 6 -8.89 5.69 -18.15
CA LEU A 6 -7.48 5.37 -17.99
C LEU A 6 -6.98 5.56 -16.56
N ILE A 7 -7.63 6.42 -15.78
CA ILE A 7 -7.25 6.78 -14.41
C ILE A 7 -7.55 5.67 -13.39
N PRO A 8 -8.60 4.81 -13.55
CA PRO A 8 -8.92 3.80 -12.52
C PRO A 8 -7.82 2.80 -12.21
N HIS A 9 -6.86 2.62 -13.13
CA HIS A 9 -5.73 1.72 -12.90
C HIS A 9 -4.67 2.30 -11.97
N LEU A 10 -4.63 3.62 -11.85
CA LEU A 10 -3.68 4.35 -11.03
C LEU A 10 -4.31 4.91 -9.75
N ALA A 11 -5.62 5.17 -9.78
CA ALA A 11 -6.33 5.71 -8.64
C ALA A 11 -6.68 4.62 -7.62
N PRO A 12 -6.55 4.89 -6.31
CA PRO A 12 -6.99 3.94 -5.29
C PRO A 12 -8.51 3.75 -5.37
N THR A 13 -8.95 2.52 -5.12
CA THR A 13 -10.37 2.19 -5.08
C THR A 13 -11.00 2.75 -3.81
N GLY A 14 -12.10 3.49 -3.96
CA GLY A 14 -12.83 4.12 -2.86
C GLY A 14 -12.76 5.64 -2.92
N ARG A 15 -13.26 6.30 -1.89
CA ARG A 15 -13.20 7.77 -1.79
C ARG A 15 -11.75 8.20 -1.56
N PRO A 16 -11.16 9.08 -2.38
CA PRO A 16 -9.73 9.43 -2.26
C PRO A 16 -9.37 9.99 -0.89
N PHE A 17 -10.27 10.77 -0.29
CA PHE A 17 -10.05 11.35 1.04
C PHE A 17 -9.86 10.27 2.12
N TRP A 18 -10.72 9.25 2.12
CA TRP A 18 -10.64 8.17 3.11
C TRP A 18 -9.38 7.33 2.94
N VAL A 19 -8.97 7.09 1.70
CA VAL A 19 -7.74 6.35 1.38
C VAL A 19 -6.52 7.07 1.95
N TRP A 20 -6.41 8.36 1.72
CA TRP A 20 -5.29 9.17 2.23
C TRP A 20 -5.32 9.32 3.74
N LEU A 21 -6.50 9.47 4.33
CA LEU A 21 -6.67 9.54 5.77
C LEU A 21 -6.24 8.23 6.43
N GLU A 22 -6.66 7.10 5.88
CA GLU A 22 -6.29 5.77 6.36
C GLU A 22 -4.79 5.50 6.18
N THR A 23 -4.22 5.91 5.06
CA THR A 23 -2.77 5.82 4.79
C THR A 23 -1.99 6.58 5.87
N LEU A 24 -2.38 7.80 6.15
CA LEU A 24 -1.77 8.62 7.18
C LEU A 24 -1.92 7.98 8.56
N ALA A 25 -3.13 7.54 8.90
CA ALA A 25 -3.44 6.95 10.21
C ALA A 25 -2.62 5.68 10.47
N ILE A 26 -2.59 4.75 9.52
CA ILE A 26 -1.85 3.49 9.66
C ILE A 26 -0.35 3.76 9.77
N THR A 27 0.18 4.67 8.96
CA THR A 27 1.61 5.04 9.01
C THR A 27 1.96 5.68 10.35
N VAL A 28 1.15 6.60 10.85
CA VAL A 28 1.35 7.25 12.15
C VAL A 28 1.30 6.22 13.29
N ILE A 29 0.35 5.29 13.24
CA ILE A 29 0.24 4.23 14.24
C ILE A 29 1.49 3.34 14.22
N ALA A 30 1.98 2.97 13.04
CA ALA A 30 3.17 2.13 12.90
C ALA A 30 4.42 2.83 13.46
N VAL A 31 4.64 4.07 13.06
CA VAL A 31 5.79 4.86 13.52
C VAL A 31 5.68 5.18 15.01
N GLY A 32 4.50 5.60 15.47
CA GLY A 32 4.24 5.90 16.88
C GLY A 32 4.39 4.68 17.76
N GLY A 33 3.88 3.52 17.34
CA GLY A 33 4.07 2.25 18.02
C GLY A 33 5.55 1.87 18.11
N GLY A 34 6.31 2.08 17.03
CA GLY A 34 7.74 1.88 17.01
C GLY A 34 8.48 2.79 18.00
N MET A 35 8.07 4.05 18.09
CA MET A 35 8.64 4.99 19.06
C MET A 35 8.39 4.56 20.51
N LEU A 36 7.22 4.00 20.80
CA LEU A 36 6.90 3.51 22.14
C LEU A 36 7.66 2.24 22.50
N LEU A 37 7.80 1.33 21.54
CA LEU A 37 8.45 0.03 21.76
C LEU A 37 9.98 0.12 21.70
N SER A 38 10.51 0.96 20.84
CA SER A 38 11.95 1.10 20.62
C SER A 38 12.29 2.57 20.37
N PRO A 39 12.47 3.39 21.43
CA PRO A 39 12.72 4.82 21.28
C PRO A 39 13.98 5.15 20.48
N GLY A 40 15.00 4.29 20.55
CA GLY A 40 16.26 4.49 19.82
C GLY A 40 16.21 4.08 18.36
N ASP A 41 15.21 3.29 17.95
CA ASP A 41 15.06 2.78 16.59
C ASP A 41 13.57 2.60 16.24
N PRO A 42 12.83 3.69 16.01
CA PRO A 42 11.38 3.64 15.79
C PRO A 42 10.95 2.80 14.59
N LEU A 43 11.81 2.72 13.56
CA LEU A 43 11.52 1.98 12.33
C LEU A 43 12.08 0.55 12.36
N PHE A 44 12.64 0.11 13.47
CA PHE A 44 13.25 -1.22 13.62
C PHE A 44 14.31 -1.52 12.55
N ILE A 45 15.12 -0.51 12.19
CA ILE A 45 16.15 -0.64 11.17
C ILE A 45 17.20 -1.66 11.57
N HIS A 46 17.59 -1.66 12.85
CA HIS A 46 18.57 -2.59 13.42
C HIS A 46 17.93 -3.82 14.07
N GLY A 47 16.59 -3.88 14.07
CA GLY A 47 15.88 -5.04 14.59
C GLY A 47 16.01 -6.26 13.71
N PRO A 48 15.71 -7.45 14.23
CA PRO A 48 15.77 -8.69 13.44
C PRO A 48 14.72 -8.75 12.34
N PHE A 49 13.69 -7.89 12.41
CA PHE A 49 12.60 -7.86 11.43
C PHE A 49 12.11 -6.43 11.22
N PRO A 50 11.90 -5.99 9.96
CA PRO A 50 11.48 -4.63 9.64
C PRO A 50 9.96 -4.43 9.83
N TRP A 51 9.50 -4.43 11.06
CA TRP A 51 8.07 -4.34 11.40
C TRP A 51 7.37 -3.10 10.83
N ALA A 52 8.11 -1.98 10.73
CA ALA A 52 7.54 -0.73 10.24
C ALA A 52 7.05 -0.84 8.78
N TRP A 53 7.67 -1.71 7.98
CA TRP A 53 7.29 -1.89 6.58
C TRP A 53 5.95 -2.61 6.40
N PHE A 54 5.38 -3.18 7.44
CA PHE A 54 4.02 -3.72 7.37
C PHE A 54 2.99 -2.67 6.97
N ALA A 55 3.14 -1.41 7.43
CA ALA A 55 2.20 -0.35 7.08
C ALA A 55 2.18 -0.07 5.57
N PRO A 56 3.32 0.24 4.90
CA PRO A 56 3.32 0.40 3.44
C PRO A 56 2.86 -0.84 2.68
N ILE A 57 3.27 -2.03 3.12
CA ILE A 57 2.91 -3.29 2.44
C ILE A 57 1.41 -3.54 2.55
N LEU A 58 0.81 -3.38 3.72
CA LEU A 58 -0.62 -3.55 3.91
C LEU A 58 -1.43 -2.55 3.08
N LEU A 59 -0.98 -1.30 3.05
CA LEU A 59 -1.63 -0.27 2.24
C LEU A 59 -1.49 -0.54 0.75
N ALA A 60 -0.34 -1.04 0.31
CA ALA A 60 -0.12 -1.43 -1.08
C ALA A 60 -1.04 -2.59 -1.48
N LEU A 61 -1.22 -3.57 -0.61
CA LEU A 61 -2.12 -4.70 -0.84
C LEU A 61 -3.58 -4.27 -0.85
N ARG A 62 -3.94 -3.30 0.00
CA ARG A 62 -5.33 -2.85 0.12
C ARG A 62 -5.75 -1.86 -0.96
N TYR A 63 -4.92 -0.85 -1.23
CA TYR A 63 -5.26 0.27 -2.12
C TYR A 63 -4.41 0.35 -3.38
N GLY A 64 -3.33 -0.41 -3.46
CA GLY A 64 -2.42 -0.40 -4.59
C GLY A 64 -1.08 0.27 -4.29
N ALA A 65 -0.19 0.26 -5.29
CA ALA A 65 1.19 0.71 -5.13
C ALA A 65 1.31 2.17 -4.71
N LEU A 66 0.42 3.05 -5.19
CA LEU A 66 0.49 4.48 -4.90
C LEU A 66 0.35 4.76 -3.40
N SER A 67 -0.62 4.14 -2.74
CA SER A 67 -0.82 4.27 -1.29
C SER A 67 0.37 3.74 -0.50
N GLY A 68 0.91 2.58 -0.91
CA GLY A 68 2.09 2.00 -0.29
C GLY A 68 3.32 2.89 -0.41
N VAL A 69 3.57 3.46 -1.58
CA VAL A 69 4.68 4.39 -1.82
C VAL A 69 4.51 5.67 -0.99
N ALA A 70 3.28 6.19 -0.89
CA ALA A 70 3.00 7.36 -0.06
C ALA A 70 3.30 7.08 1.42
N SER A 71 2.91 5.92 1.92
CA SER A 71 3.24 5.49 3.29
C SER A 71 4.75 5.37 3.50
N ALA A 72 5.47 4.79 2.54
CA ALA A 72 6.93 4.70 2.59
C ALA A 72 7.59 6.08 2.63
N GLY A 73 7.06 7.05 1.86
CA GLY A 73 7.50 8.44 1.89
C GLY A 73 7.28 9.09 3.25
N LEU A 74 6.14 8.83 3.88
CA LEU A 74 5.84 9.31 5.25
C LEU A 74 6.81 8.71 6.27
N MET A 75 7.16 7.42 6.13
CA MET A 75 8.17 6.78 6.98
C MET A 75 9.54 7.44 6.83
N LEU A 76 9.92 7.77 5.59
CA LEU A 76 11.18 8.47 5.33
C LEU A 76 11.20 9.85 6.00
N LEU A 77 10.11 10.60 5.89
CA LEU A 77 9.97 11.89 6.55
C LEU A 77 10.03 11.76 8.07
N ALA A 78 9.40 10.73 8.63
CA ALA A 78 9.47 10.45 10.07
C ALA A 78 10.90 10.13 10.50
N TRP A 79 11.64 9.34 9.73
CA TRP A 79 13.04 9.04 10.01
C TRP A 79 13.91 10.30 9.98
N LEU A 80 13.74 11.14 8.96
CA LEU A 80 14.46 12.41 8.89
C LEU A 80 14.11 13.33 10.05
N GLY A 81 12.86 13.35 10.48
CA GLY A 81 12.41 14.10 11.65
C GLY A 81 13.08 13.62 12.94
N THR A 82 13.12 12.31 13.16
CA THR A 82 13.78 11.72 14.34
C THR A 82 15.29 12.00 14.35
N LEU A 83 15.91 11.99 13.18
CA LEU A 83 17.33 12.33 13.04
C LEU A 83 17.58 13.79 13.44
N ARG A 84 16.73 14.73 13.00
CA ARG A 84 16.86 16.15 13.32
C ARG A 84 16.65 16.47 14.79
N ILE A 85 15.73 15.75 15.43
CA ILE A 85 15.43 15.93 16.87
C ILE A 85 16.52 15.31 17.73
N GLY A 86 17.37 14.44 17.15
CA GLY A 86 18.45 13.76 17.89
C GLY A 86 18.01 12.50 18.62
N LEU A 87 16.81 12.00 18.35
CA LEU A 87 16.33 10.73 18.92
C LEU A 87 17.08 9.53 18.35
N VAL A 88 17.54 9.64 17.10
CA VAL A 88 18.33 8.60 16.43
C VAL A 88 19.74 9.14 16.22
N SER A 89 20.74 8.38 16.65
CA SER A 89 22.15 8.81 16.62
C SER A 89 22.87 8.48 15.32
N GLU A 90 22.21 7.91 14.34
CA GLU A 90 22.83 7.48 13.10
C GLU A 90 22.92 8.59 12.06
N ALA A 91 24.14 8.84 11.61
CA ALA A 91 24.42 9.80 10.54
C ALA A 91 24.21 9.19 9.14
N ASP A 92 24.25 7.85 9.01
CA ASP A 92 24.19 7.18 7.72
C ASP A 92 22.76 6.80 7.35
N PHE A 93 22.36 7.19 6.12
CA PHE A 93 21.05 6.84 5.58
C PHE A 93 20.96 5.32 5.31
N PRO A 94 19.95 4.62 5.83
CA PRO A 94 19.82 3.16 5.65
C PRO A 94 19.28 2.83 4.26
N LYS A 95 20.14 2.91 3.25
CA LYS A 95 19.76 2.76 1.83
C LYS A 95 19.14 1.42 1.54
N LEU A 96 19.74 0.34 2.03
CA LEU A 96 19.26 -1.03 1.78
C LEU A 96 17.91 -1.29 2.43
N TYR A 97 17.70 -0.74 3.63
CA TYR A 97 16.43 -0.85 4.34
C TYR A 97 15.29 -0.22 3.55
N PHE A 98 15.45 1.03 3.12
CA PHE A 98 14.42 1.74 2.36
C PHE A 98 14.28 1.18 0.94
N LEU A 99 15.37 0.84 0.28
CA LEU A 99 15.32 0.27 -1.07
C LEU A 99 14.60 -1.08 -1.08
N GLY A 100 14.98 -1.98 -0.17
CA GLY A 100 14.37 -3.30 -0.06
C GLY A 100 12.89 -3.22 0.28
N GLY A 101 12.54 -2.37 1.24
CA GLY A 101 11.14 -2.15 1.63
C GLY A 101 10.30 -1.53 0.51
N LEU A 102 10.86 -0.56 -0.21
CA LEU A 102 10.18 0.07 -1.33
C LEU A 102 9.93 -0.92 -2.46
N LEU A 103 10.91 -1.75 -2.80
CA LEU A 103 10.74 -2.82 -3.80
C LEU A 103 9.65 -3.79 -3.38
N ALA A 104 9.66 -4.24 -2.12
CA ALA A 104 8.63 -5.13 -1.59
C ALA A 104 7.24 -4.49 -1.66
N THR A 105 7.12 -3.22 -1.32
CA THR A 105 5.87 -2.46 -1.37
C THR A 105 5.36 -2.34 -2.81
N LEU A 106 6.23 -2.03 -3.76
CA LEU A 106 5.87 -1.94 -5.18
C LEU A 106 5.42 -3.29 -5.74
N LEU A 107 6.13 -4.38 -5.41
CA LEU A 107 5.75 -5.72 -5.84
C LEU A 107 4.40 -6.14 -5.27
N CYS A 108 4.15 -5.86 -3.99
CA CYS A 108 2.87 -6.14 -3.36
C CYS A 108 1.73 -5.31 -3.99
N GLY A 109 2.01 -4.04 -4.31
CA GLY A 109 1.04 -3.18 -4.98
C GLY A 109 0.69 -3.66 -6.38
N GLN A 110 1.68 -4.08 -7.14
CA GLN A 110 1.47 -4.66 -8.48
C GLN A 110 0.71 -5.98 -8.40
N PHE A 111 1.05 -6.82 -7.46
CA PHE A 111 0.33 -8.08 -7.22
C PHE A 111 -1.15 -7.81 -6.90
N SER A 112 -1.42 -6.85 -6.04
CA SER A 112 -2.78 -6.43 -5.71
C SER A 112 -3.55 -5.97 -6.95
N GLY A 113 -2.91 -5.18 -7.82
CA GLY A 113 -3.50 -4.73 -9.08
C GLY A 113 -3.84 -5.88 -10.03
N LEU A 114 -2.90 -6.83 -10.19
CA LEU A 114 -3.12 -8.02 -11.02
C LEU A 114 -4.25 -8.88 -10.46
N TRP A 115 -4.30 -9.08 -9.15
CA TRP A 115 -5.34 -9.85 -8.51
C TRP A 115 -6.72 -9.22 -8.72
N ARG A 116 -6.83 -7.90 -8.57
CA ARG A 116 -8.08 -7.17 -8.82
C ARG A 116 -8.54 -7.29 -10.26
N THR A 117 -7.61 -7.22 -11.22
CA THR A 117 -7.90 -7.40 -12.64
C THR A 117 -8.42 -8.80 -12.91
N ARG A 118 -7.81 -9.82 -12.32
CA ARG A 118 -8.27 -11.21 -12.46
C ARG A 118 -9.65 -11.41 -11.87
N MET A 119 -9.90 -10.86 -10.68
CA MET A 119 -11.22 -10.96 -10.04
C MET A 119 -12.29 -10.26 -10.87
N ARG A 120 -11.97 -9.11 -11.45
CA ARG A 120 -12.90 -8.40 -12.35
C ARG A 120 -13.23 -9.23 -13.59
N ARG A 121 -12.23 -9.86 -14.21
CA ARG A 121 -12.45 -10.75 -15.36
C ARG A 121 -13.34 -11.93 -15.00
N ILE A 122 -13.14 -12.54 -13.85
CA ILE A 122 -13.97 -13.64 -13.38
C ILE A 122 -15.40 -13.16 -13.20
N GLN A 123 -15.63 -12.00 -12.63
CA GLN A 123 -16.97 -11.42 -12.47
C GLN A 123 -17.62 -11.15 -13.82
N GLU A 124 -16.89 -10.57 -14.78
CA GLU A 124 -17.41 -10.32 -16.14
C GLU A 124 -17.81 -11.60 -16.86
N VAL A 125 -16.98 -12.64 -16.75
CA VAL A 125 -17.28 -13.95 -17.33
C VAL A 125 -18.51 -14.56 -16.67
N ASN A 126 -18.63 -14.47 -15.35
CA ASN A 126 -19.80 -14.98 -14.63
C ASN A 126 -21.08 -14.24 -15.04
N GLU A 127 -21.04 -12.92 -15.15
CA GLU A 127 -22.16 -12.12 -15.64
C GLU A 127 -22.57 -12.51 -17.06
N TYR A 128 -21.59 -12.71 -17.93
CA TYR A 128 -21.83 -13.15 -19.30
C TYR A 128 -22.50 -14.52 -19.35
N ILE A 129 -22.04 -15.46 -18.53
CA ILE A 129 -22.64 -16.79 -18.43
C ILE A 129 -24.07 -16.71 -17.92
N ASP A 130 -24.34 -15.90 -16.91
CA ASP A 130 -25.69 -15.71 -16.35
C ASP A 130 -26.64 -15.13 -17.40
N HIS A 131 -26.22 -14.13 -18.16
CA HIS A 131 -27.00 -13.57 -19.25
C HIS A 131 -27.30 -14.59 -20.35
N ARG A 132 -26.32 -15.42 -20.69
CA ARG A 132 -26.50 -16.49 -21.67
C ARG A 132 -27.50 -17.54 -21.19
N LEU A 133 -27.43 -17.90 -19.92
CA LEU A 133 -28.37 -18.84 -19.33
C LEU A 133 -29.81 -18.28 -19.34
N GLU A 134 -29.97 -17.01 -18.97
CA GLU A 134 -31.28 -16.35 -19.02
C GLU A 134 -31.84 -16.31 -20.45
N ASP A 135 -31.04 -15.97 -21.45
CA ASP A 135 -31.44 -15.98 -22.83
C ASP A 135 -31.88 -17.36 -23.30
N LEU A 136 -31.15 -18.41 -22.93
CA LEU A 136 -31.51 -19.79 -23.26
C LEU A 136 -32.81 -20.22 -22.60
N ILE A 137 -33.02 -19.84 -21.35
CA ILE A 137 -34.26 -20.13 -20.65
C ILE A 137 -35.46 -19.42 -21.27
N GLN A 138 -35.28 -18.16 -21.68
CA GLN A 138 -36.34 -17.39 -22.32
C GLN A 138 -36.73 -17.93 -23.72
N ARG A 139 -35.78 -18.56 -24.41
CA ARG A 139 -36.02 -19.17 -25.71
C ARG A 139 -36.71 -20.54 -25.65
N LEU A 140 -36.69 -21.16 -24.50
CA LEU A 140 -37.38 -22.42 -24.24
C LEU A 140 -38.83 -22.16 -23.85
#